data_2992750ac60b3abe34bc0b108ff97af3
#
_entry.id   2992750ac60b3abe34bc0b108ff97af3
#
_cell.length_a   1.000
_cell.length_b   1.000
_cell.length_c   1.000
_cell.angle_alpha   90.00
_cell.angle_beta   90.00
_cell.angle_gamma   90.00
#
_symmetry.space_group_name_H-M   'P 1'
#
loop_
_entity.id
_entity.type
_entity.pdbx_description
1 polymer ?
#
loop_
_entity_poly.entity_id
_entity_poly.type
_entity_poly.pdbx_seq_one_letter_code
_entity_poly.pdbx_strand_id
1 'polypeptide(L)'
;MNVSTTPYQNARLLIDGEWVESQTTEWHDIVNPATQQVLAKVPFATPDEVNAAIAAAQRAFQTWKLTPIGARMRIMLKLQALIREHSKRIATVLSAEQGKTIADAEGDIFRGLEVVEHACSIGTLQMGEFAENVASGVDTYTLRQPIGVCAGLRRSTSRP
;
A
#
# COMPACT_ATOMS: atom_id res chain seq x y z
N MET A 1 -5.83 20.99 23.18
CA MET A 1 -5.94 20.96 21.71
C MET A 1 -7.19 20.20 21.37
N ASN A 2 -8.21 20.87 20.83
CA ASN A 2 -9.44 20.18 20.40
C ASN A 2 -9.09 19.30 19.20
N VAL A 3 -9.02 17.99 19.42
CA VAL A 3 -9.03 17.03 18.33
C VAL A 3 -10.41 17.16 17.68
N SER A 4 -10.43 17.59 16.43
CA SER A 4 -11.65 17.70 15.63
C SER A 4 -12.44 16.38 15.78
N THR A 5 -13.64 16.47 16.35
CA THR A 5 -14.58 15.36 16.49
C THR A 5 -15.30 15.10 15.16
N THR A 6 -14.54 14.98 14.07
CA THR A 6 -15.13 14.44 12.84
C THR A 6 -15.36 12.96 13.10
N PRO A 7 -16.58 12.44 13.06
CA PRO A 7 -16.80 11.02 13.27
C PRO A 7 -15.99 10.27 12.22
N TYR A 8 -15.13 9.37 12.66
CA TYR A 8 -14.40 8.49 11.76
C TYR A 8 -15.43 7.70 10.95
N GLN A 9 -15.25 7.70 9.64
CA GLN A 9 -16.10 6.90 8.77
C GLN A 9 -15.67 5.45 8.81
N ASN A 10 -16.62 4.52 8.71
CA ASN A 10 -16.30 3.11 8.55
C ASN A 10 -15.43 2.90 7.30
N ALA A 11 -14.51 1.96 7.40
CA ALA A 11 -13.63 1.64 6.29
C ALA A 11 -14.45 1.03 5.14
N ARG A 12 -14.14 1.48 3.93
CA ARG A 12 -14.69 0.92 2.69
C ARG A 12 -13.63 0.12 1.96
N LEU A 13 -14.05 -0.80 1.13
CA LEU A 13 -13.17 -1.54 0.24
C LEU A 13 -12.82 -0.66 -0.98
N LEU A 14 -11.59 -0.75 -1.46
CA LEU A 14 -11.19 -0.13 -2.73
C LEU A 14 -11.06 -1.25 -3.77
N ILE A 15 -12.02 -1.34 -4.69
CA ILE A 15 -12.07 -2.36 -5.74
C ILE A 15 -12.25 -1.68 -7.08
N ASP A 16 -11.40 -2.00 -8.04
CA ASP A 16 -11.41 -1.43 -9.40
C ASP A 16 -11.37 0.12 -9.46
N GLY A 17 -10.69 0.75 -8.49
CA GLY A 17 -10.60 2.20 -8.37
C GLY A 17 -11.78 2.88 -7.66
N GLU A 18 -12.80 2.13 -7.27
CA GLU A 18 -14.02 2.63 -6.63
C GLU A 18 -14.07 2.27 -5.13
N TRP A 19 -14.61 3.20 -4.33
CA TRP A 19 -14.88 2.95 -2.91
C TRP A 19 -16.22 2.23 -2.74
N VAL A 20 -16.17 0.96 -2.34
CA VAL A 20 -17.32 0.06 -2.22
C VAL A 20 -17.66 -0.16 -0.75
N GLU A 21 -18.93 -0.02 -0.38
CA GLU A 21 -19.44 -0.46 0.92
C GLU A 21 -19.53 -1.98 0.93
N SER A 22 -18.93 -2.61 1.95
CA SER A 22 -18.99 -4.07 2.08
C SER A 22 -20.41 -4.56 2.41
N GLN A 23 -20.78 -5.69 1.83
CA GLN A 23 -22.04 -6.37 2.09
C GLN A 23 -21.93 -7.35 3.29
N THR A 24 -20.80 -7.33 4.00
CA THR A 24 -20.59 -8.20 5.17
C THR A 24 -21.49 -7.83 6.33
N THR A 25 -21.86 -8.81 7.12
CA THR A 25 -22.47 -8.62 8.45
C THR A 25 -21.43 -8.60 9.57
N GLU A 26 -20.17 -8.95 9.25
CA GLU A 26 -19.09 -9.07 10.23
C GLU A 26 -18.16 -7.85 10.15
N TRP A 27 -18.07 -7.11 11.26
CA TRP A 27 -17.28 -5.90 11.39
C TRP A 27 -16.39 -5.97 12.62
N HIS A 28 -15.19 -5.38 12.50
CA HIS A 28 -14.27 -5.22 13.62
C HIS A 28 -14.18 -3.76 14.03
N ASP A 29 -14.31 -3.48 15.33
CA ASP A 29 -14.18 -2.13 15.86
C ASP A 29 -12.71 -1.72 15.96
N ILE A 30 -12.38 -0.55 15.41
CA ILE A 30 -11.09 0.11 15.60
C ILE A 30 -11.21 1.00 16.82
N VAL A 31 -10.48 0.65 17.85
CA VAL A 31 -10.58 1.30 19.18
C VAL A 31 -9.34 2.12 19.46
N ASN A 32 -9.51 3.32 19.98
CA ASN A 32 -8.40 4.08 20.57
C ASN A 32 -7.97 3.39 21.88
N PRO A 33 -6.74 2.87 21.98
CA PRO A 33 -6.33 2.09 23.14
C PRO A 33 -6.20 2.94 24.43
N ALA A 34 -6.00 4.25 24.29
CA ALA A 34 -5.89 5.16 25.44
C ALA A 34 -7.26 5.54 26.05
N THR A 35 -8.29 5.66 25.21
CA THR A 35 -9.62 6.14 25.66
C THR A 35 -10.70 5.07 25.59
N GLN A 36 -10.42 3.91 24.95
CA GLN A 36 -11.38 2.84 24.67
C GLN A 36 -12.56 3.28 23.78
N GLN A 37 -12.45 4.43 23.14
CA GLN A 37 -13.46 4.92 22.22
C GLN A 37 -13.35 4.20 20.88
N VAL A 38 -14.47 3.74 20.34
CA VAL A 38 -14.53 3.22 18.97
C VAL A 38 -14.38 4.38 18.00
N LEU A 39 -13.33 4.32 17.16
CA LEU A 39 -13.02 5.32 16.15
C LEU A 39 -13.75 5.04 14.84
N ALA A 40 -13.72 3.79 14.39
CA ALA A 40 -14.29 3.35 13.12
C ALA A 40 -14.56 1.85 13.16
N LYS A 41 -15.15 1.32 12.08
CA LYS A 41 -15.29 -0.14 11.88
C LYS A 41 -14.65 -0.54 10.56
N VAL A 42 -14.04 -1.72 10.56
CA VAL A 42 -13.45 -2.35 9.37
C VAL A 42 -14.27 -3.59 9.02
N PRO A 43 -14.69 -3.76 7.76
CA PRO A 43 -15.43 -4.94 7.35
C PRO A 43 -14.51 -6.15 7.19
N PHE A 44 -14.99 -7.33 7.59
CA PHE A 44 -14.43 -8.59 7.11
C PHE A 44 -15.03 -8.86 5.72
N ALA A 45 -14.25 -8.57 4.68
CA ALA A 45 -14.71 -8.70 3.31
C ALA A 45 -15.24 -10.10 3.02
N THR A 46 -16.33 -10.20 2.29
CA THR A 46 -16.89 -11.50 1.88
C THR A 46 -16.01 -12.18 0.82
N PRO A 47 -16.07 -13.52 0.67
CA PRO A 47 -15.36 -14.21 -0.39
C PRO A 47 -15.63 -13.66 -1.79
N ASP A 48 -16.86 -13.22 -2.07
CA ASP A 48 -17.24 -12.65 -3.36
C ASP A 48 -16.56 -11.30 -3.61
N GLU A 49 -16.47 -10.44 -2.58
CA GLU A 49 -15.75 -9.17 -2.65
C GLU A 49 -14.25 -9.38 -2.88
N VAL A 50 -13.65 -10.36 -2.20
CA VAL A 50 -12.24 -10.72 -2.42
C VAL A 50 -12.03 -11.24 -3.84
N ASN A 51 -12.91 -12.11 -4.34
CA ASN A 51 -12.85 -12.60 -5.70
C ASN A 51 -13.04 -11.50 -6.74
N ALA A 52 -13.94 -10.55 -6.48
CA ALA A 52 -14.14 -9.36 -7.32
C ALA A 52 -12.88 -8.50 -7.39
N ALA A 53 -12.20 -8.29 -6.26
CA ALA A 53 -10.93 -7.55 -6.20
C ALA A 53 -9.81 -8.26 -6.98
N ILE A 54 -9.69 -9.59 -6.85
CA ILE A 54 -8.72 -10.40 -7.61
C ILE A 54 -9.01 -10.32 -9.11
N ALA A 55 -10.27 -10.45 -9.52
CA ALA A 55 -10.67 -10.34 -10.92
C ALA A 55 -10.38 -8.95 -11.51
N ALA A 56 -10.63 -7.87 -10.74
CA ALA A 56 -10.29 -6.51 -11.11
C ALA A 56 -8.77 -6.34 -11.32
N ALA A 57 -7.97 -6.84 -10.37
CA ALA A 57 -6.52 -6.82 -10.48
C ALA A 57 -5.99 -7.62 -11.69
N GLN A 58 -6.61 -8.76 -12.01
CA GLN A 58 -6.26 -9.53 -13.21
C GLN A 58 -6.58 -8.78 -14.51
N ARG A 59 -7.70 -8.10 -14.59
CA ARG A 59 -8.03 -7.25 -15.75
C ARG A 59 -7.02 -6.11 -15.89
N ALA A 60 -6.74 -5.40 -14.81
CA ALA A 60 -5.76 -4.31 -14.79
C ALA A 60 -4.35 -4.77 -15.16
N PHE A 61 -3.95 -5.97 -14.76
CA PHE A 61 -2.65 -6.55 -15.08
C PHE A 61 -2.39 -6.64 -16.59
N GLN A 62 -3.41 -6.89 -17.40
CA GLN A 62 -3.22 -7.05 -18.85
C GLN A 62 -2.65 -5.80 -19.52
N THR A 63 -3.04 -4.63 -19.06
CA THR A 63 -2.53 -3.34 -19.56
C THR A 63 -1.36 -2.82 -18.73
N TRP A 64 -1.43 -2.99 -17.40
CA TRP A 64 -0.41 -2.48 -16.48
C TRP A 64 0.96 -3.09 -16.71
N LYS A 65 1.05 -4.39 -17.01
CA LYS A 65 2.32 -5.07 -17.33
C LYS A 65 3.05 -4.50 -18.54
N LEU A 66 2.31 -3.84 -19.44
CA LEU A 66 2.85 -3.20 -20.65
C LEU A 66 3.16 -1.71 -20.44
N THR A 67 2.79 -1.14 -19.29
CA THR A 67 3.05 0.26 -18.98
C THR A 67 4.54 0.50 -18.87
N PRO A 68 5.10 1.49 -19.61
CA PRO A 68 6.52 1.80 -19.56
C PRO A 68 7.00 2.09 -18.14
N ILE A 69 8.20 1.62 -17.82
CA ILE A 69 8.75 1.72 -16.46
C ILE A 69 8.83 3.17 -15.97
N GLY A 70 9.16 4.13 -16.81
CA GLY A 70 9.21 5.55 -16.47
C GLY A 70 7.83 6.12 -16.10
N ALA A 71 6.74 5.61 -16.70
CA ALA A 71 5.38 6.00 -16.32
C ALA A 71 5.01 5.46 -14.93
N ARG A 72 5.34 4.20 -14.65
CA ARG A 72 5.12 3.59 -13.32
C ARG A 72 5.95 4.29 -12.23
N MET A 73 7.20 4.64 -12.53
CA MET A 73 8.08 5.39 -11.63
C MET A 73 7.48 6.75 -11.26
N ARG A 74 6.89 7.49 -12.22
CA ARG A 74 6.26 8.80 -11.94
C ARG A 74 5.08 8.68 -10.99
N ILE A 75 4.34 7.57 -11.02
CA ILE A 75 3.26 7.30 -10.05
C ILE A 75 3.85 7.14 -8.64
N MET A 76 4.95 6.42 -8.50
CA MET A 76 5.62 6.25 -7.20
C MET A 76 6.19 7.58 -6.68
N LEU A 77 6.78 8.40 -7.55
CA LEU A 77 7.23 9.76 -7.18
C LEU A 77 6.07 10.65 -6.70
N LYS A 78 4.91 10.55 -7.35
CA LYS A 78 3.71 11.28 -6.90
C LYS A 78 3.21 10.77 -5.54
N LEU A 79 3.21 9.46 -5.32
CA LEU A 79 2.87 8.86 -4.03
C LEU A 79 3.83 9.34 -2.93
N GLN A 80 5.13 9.34 -3.18
CA GLN A 80 6.15 9.86 -2.29
C GLN A 80 5.86 11.32 -1.87
N ALA A 81 5.56 12.18 -2.84
CA ALA A 81 5.23 13.58 -2.58
C ALA A 81 3.96 13.72 -1.71
N LEU A 82 2.91 12.96 -2.00
CA LEU A 82 1.66 12.97 -1.23
C LEU A 82 1.85 12.47 0.21
N ILE A 83 2.67 11.45 0.43
CA ILE A 83 2.98 10.97 1.78
C ILE A 83 3.68 12.08 2.57
N ARG A 84 4.65 12.77 1.98
CA ARG A 84 5.35 13.91 2.63
C ARG A 84 4.39 15.05 2.97
N GLU A 85 3.56 15.44 2.02
CA GLU A 85 2.56 16.51 2.20
C GLU A 85 1.57 16.20 3.33
N HIS A 86 1.12 14.94 3.42
CA HIS A 86 0.09 14.53 4.37
C HIS A 86 0.63 13.83 5.63
N SER A 87 1.95 13.80 5.85
CA SER A 87 2.60 13.05 6.93
C SER A 87 2.01 13.35 8.31
N LYS A 88 1.81 14.64 8.65
CA LYS A 88 1.22 15.04 9.95
C LYS A 88 -0.22 14.53 10.13
N ARG A 89 -1.03 14.59 9.07
CA ARG A 89 -2.41 14.08 9.11
C ARG A 89 -2.43 12.56 9.33
N ILE A 90 -1.56 11.84 8.62
CA ILE A 90 -1.43 10.38 8.76
C ILE A 90 -0.93 10.04 10.17
N ALA A 91 0.07 10.77 10.70
CA ALA A 91 0.58 10.57 12.06
C ALA A 91 -0.49 10.76 13.13
N THR A 92 -1.36 11.76 12.97
CA THR A 92 -2.47 11.99 13.91
C THR A 92 -3.45 10.80 13.93
N VAL A 93 -3.82 10.27 12.78
CA VAL A 93 -4.70 9.11 12.66
C VAL A 93 -4.02 7.88 13.26
N LEU A 94 -2.76 7.64 12.91
CA LEU A 94 -1.97 6.51 13.42
C LEU A 94 -1.82 6.56 14.94
N SER A 95 -1.57 7.75 15.52
CA SER A 95 -1.49 7.96 16.96
C SER A 95 -2.81 7.64 17.67
N ALA A 96 -3.93 8.08 17.12
CA ALA A 96 -5.25 7.80 17.67
C ALA A 96 -5.59 6.29 17.64
N GLU A 97 -5.22 5.60 16.58
CA GLU A 97 -5.54 4.19 16.36
C GLU A 97 -4.61 3.24 17.14
N GLN A 98 -3.34 3.62 17.31
CA GLN A 98 -2.34 2.75 17.95
C GLN A 98 -1.93 3.20 19.35
N GLY A 99 -2.33 4.39 19.79
CA GLY A 99 -2.00 4.91 21.11
C GLY A 99 -0.56 5.36 21.30
N LYS A 100 0.24 5.44 20.22
CA LYS A 100 1.61 5.95 20.26
C LYS A 100 1.69 7.47 20.22
N THR A 101 2.84 8.04 20.57
CA THR A 101 3.06 9.49 20.45
C THR A 101 3.06 9.93 18.97
N ILE A 102 2.74 11.21 18.73
CA ILE A 102 2.81 11.76 17.35
C ILE A 102 4.22 11.66 16.78
N ALA A 103 5.25 11.92 17.59
CA ALA A 103 6.64 11.82 17.15
C ALA A 103 7.02 10.39 16.71
N ASP A 104 6.56 9.37 17.44
CA ASP A 104 6.79 7.97 17.08
C ASP A 104 6.00 7.57 15.82
N ALA A 105 4.76 8.06 15.68
CA ALA A 105 3.97 7.88 14.48
C ALA A 105 4.62 8.53 13.23
N GLU A 106 5.18 9.73 13.37
CA GLU A 106 5.95 10.38 12.30
C GLU A 106 7.18 9.56 11.91
N GLY A 107 7.86 8.94 12.89
CA GLY A 107 8.96 8.02 12.64
C GLY A 107 8.56 6.77 11.84
N ASP A 108 7.37 6.21 12.11
CA ASP A 108 6.85 5.08 11.31
C ASP A 108 6.53 5.48 9.87
N ILE A 109 5.94 6.65 9.69
CA ILE A 109 5.64 7.20 8.36
C ILE A 109 6.94 7.44 7.58
N PHE A 110 7.97 7.97 8.25
CA PHE A 110 9.27 8.20 7.63
C PHE A 110 9.89 6.89 7.13
N ARG A 111 9.87 5.81 7.93
CA ARG A 111 10.35 4.49 7.51
C ARG A 111 9.55 3.94 6.32
N GLY A 112 8.23 4.14 6.31
CA GLY A 112 7.39 3.79 5.16
C GLY A 112 7.73 4.61 3.91
N LEU A 113 8.04 5.89 4.09
CA LEU A 113 8.45 6.80 3.02
C LEU A 113 9.77 6.34 2.38
N GLU A 114 10.77 5.92 3.17
CA GLU A 114 12.05 5.39 2.66
C GLU A 114 11.84 4.18 1.74
N VAL A 115 10.88 3.30 2.07
CA VAL A 115 10.52 2.16 1.21
C VAL A 115 9.92 2.63 -0.11
N VAL A 116 9.07 3.65 -0.08
CA VAL A 116 8.49 4.25 -1.30
C VAL A 116 9.58 4.94 -2.14
N GLU A 117 10.52 5.63 -1.50
CA GLU A 117 11.67 6.27 -2.17
C GLU A 117 12.55 5.21 -2.85
N HIS A 118 12.80 4.09 -2.19
CA HIS A 118 13.49 2.97 -2.83
C HIS A 118 12.71 2.44 -4.05
N ALA A 119 11.40 2.31 -3.94
CA ALA A 119 10.55 1.88 -5.06
C ALA A 119 10.53 2.89 -6.23
N CYS A 120 10.85 4.18 -6.01
CA CYS A 120 11.02 5.15 -7.08
C CYS A 120 12.22 4.83 -7.98
N SER A 121 13.19 4.04 -7.53
CA SER A 121 14.35 3.61 -8.31
C SER A 121 14.09 2.36 -9.18
N ILE A 122 12.84 1.95 -9.34
CA ILE A 122 12.43 0.73 -10.05
C ILE A 122 13.00 0.64 -11.48
N GLY A 123 13.27 1.78 -12.12
CA GLY A 123 13.91 1.85 -13.43
C GLY A 123 15.24 1.12 -13.49
N THR A 124 16.08 1.30 -12.48
CA THR A 124 17.37 0.60 -12.34
C THR A 124 17.18 -0.81 -11.80
N LEU A 125 16.29 -1.01 -10.83
CA LEU A 125 16.06 -2.32 -10.22
C LEU A 125 15.50 -3.36 -11.20
N GLN A 126 14.83 -2.93 -12.27
CA GLN A 126 14.31 -3.82 -13.31
C GLN A 126 15.29 -4.14 -14.43
N MET A 127 16.46 -3.53 -14.46
CA MET A 127 17.48 -3.86 -15.46
C MET A 127 17.89 -5.31 -15.32
N GLY A 128 18.09 -5.97 -16.47
CA GLY A 128 18.69 -7.28 -16.54
C GLY A 128 20.20 -7.21 -16.59
N GLU A 129 20.82 -8.36 -16.70
CA GLU A 129 22.27 -8.54 -16.84
C GLU A 129 22.57 -9.15 -18.20
N PHE A 130 23.73 -8.82 -18.74
CA PHE A 130 24.26 -9.40 -19.96
C PHE A 130 25.67 -9.92 -19.70
N ALA A 131 25.97 -11.09 -20.22
CA ALA A 131 27.31 -11.64 -20.21
C ALA A 131 27.67 -12.20 -21.62
N GLU A 132 28.75 -11.70 -22.18
CA GLU A 132 29.29 -12.11 -23.46
C GLU A 132 30.20 -13.33 -23.31
N ASN A 133 30.12 -14.28 -24.27
CA ASN A 133 31.01 -15.44 -24.36
C ASN A 133 31.07 -16.29 -23.07
N VAL A 134 29.95 -16.53 -22.43
CA VAL A 134 29.87 -17.47 -21.28
C VAL A 134 30.27 -18.89 -21.67
N ALA A 135 30.19 -19.23 -22.97
CA ALA A 135 30.78 -20.37 -23.63
C ALA A 135 31.11 -19.96 -25.07
N SER A 136 31.85 -20.79 -25.79
CA SER A 136 32.24 -20.47 -27.18
C SER A 136 31.02 -20.17 -28.05
N GLY A 137 30.86 -18.92 -28.48
CA GLY A 137 29.74 -18.44 -29.31
C GLY A 137 28.41 -18.34 -28.60
N VAL A 138 28.36 -18.27 -27.23
CA VAL A 138 27.17 -18.16 -26.47
C VAL A 138 27.17 -16.93 -25.56
N ASP A 139 26.21 -16.03 -25.78
CA ASP A 139 25.95 -14.91 -24.92
C ASP A 139 24.69 -15.19 -24.06
N THR A 140 24.62 -14.64 -22.86
CA THR A 140 23.44 -14.74 -21.99
C THR A 140 22.95 -13.37 -21.58
N TYR A 141 21.64 -13.26 -21.41
CA TYR A 141 21.02 -12.07 -20.85
C TYR A 141 19.81 -12.46 -19.99
N THR A 142 19.49 -11.64 -19.00
CA THR A 142 18.34 -11.82 -18.11
C THR A 142 17.28 -10.77 -18.40
N LEU A 143 16.02 -11.20 -18.36
CA LEU A 143 14.85 -10.34 -18.46
C LEU A 143 14.01 -10.47 -17.18
N ARG A 144 13.63 -9.34 -16.60
CA ARG A 144 12.71 -9.30 -15.45
C ARG A 144 11.32 -9.04 -15.96
N GLN A 145 10.42 -9.99 -15.71
CA GLN A 145 9.01 -9.90 -16.11
C GLN A 145 8.10 -9.93 -14.88
N PRO A 146 6.91 -9.28 -14.94
CA PRO A 146 5.96 -9.33 -13.86
C PRO A 146 5.36 -10.74 -13.74
N ILE A 147 5.21 -11.22 -12.50
CA ILE A 147 4.70 -12.57 -12.20
C ILE A 147 3.17 -12.65 -12.17
N GLY A 148 2.45 -11.53 -12.17
CA GLY A 148 1.00 -11.48 -12.12
C GLY A 148 0.45 -10.70 -10.93
N VAL A 149 -0.76 -11.06 -10.52
CA VAL A 149 -1.42 -10.50 -9.35
C VAL A 149 -0.80 -11.09 -8.08
N CYS A 150 -0.44 -10.22 -7.16
CA CYS A 150 0.13 -10.59 -5.86
C CYS A 150 -0.76 -10.09 -4.73
N ALA A 151 -0.78 -10.81 -3.62
CA ALA A 151 -1.41 -10.36 -2.38
C ALA A 151 -0.36 -10.03 -1.34
N GLY A 152 -0.60 -8.98 -0.55
CA GLY A 152 0.24 -8.59 0.57
C GLY A 152 -0.56 -8.56 1.85
N LEU A 153 -0.14 -9.34 2.86
CA LEU A 153 -0.65 -9.24 4.22
C LEU A 153 0.31 -8.39 5.04
N ARG A 154 -0.21 -7.27 5.56
CA ARG A 154 0.57 -6.37 6.42
C ARG A 154 0.16 -6.54 7.86
N ARG A 155 1.14 -6.79 8.73
CA ARG A 155 0.95 -6.76 10.17
C ARG A 155 1.48 -5.43 10.70
N SER A 156 0.74 -4.78 11.61
CA SER A 156 1.31 -3.67 12.39
C SER A 156 2.46 -4.20 13.25
N THR A 157 3.60 -3.54 13.20
CA THR A 157 4.78 -3.90 14.03
C THR A 157 4.73 -3.27 15.41
N SER A 158 3.80 -2.38 15.68
CA SER A 158 3.58 -1.82 17.00
C SER A 158 2.86 -2.86 17.86
N ARG A 159 3.62 -3.55 18.69
CA ARG A 159 3.05 -4.20 19.88
C ARG A 159 2.92 -3.13 20.96
N PRO A 160 1.85 -3.17 21.79
CA PRO A 160 1.82 -2.42 23.02
C PRO A 160 2.95 -2.83 23.94
#